data_110763bedc96896a02dba412eb5ac3e0
#
_entry.id   110763bedc96896a02dba412eb5ac3e0
#
_cell.length_a   1.000
_cell.length_b   1.000
_cell.length_c   1.000
_cell.angle_alpha   90.00
_cell.angle_beta   90.00
_cell.angle_gamma   90.00
#
_symmetry.space_group_name_H-M   'P 1'
#
loop_
_entity.id
_entity.type
_entity.pdbx_description
1 polymer ?
#
loop_
_entity_poly.entity_id
_entity_poly.type
_entity_poly.pdbx_seq_one_letter_code
_entity_poly.pdbx_strand_id
1 'polypeptide(L)'
;MVADAQASAEQIVSEARYIADTTLNDARQRADAMLADAQSRSEAQLRQAHEKADLLQADAERKHSDLMNTINQQRTVLEGRLEQLRTFEREYRTRLKTYLESQLEELGQRGSAAPVDSGDG
;
A
#
# COMPACT_ATOMS: atom_id res chain seq x y z
N MET A 1 42.33 -61.26 -49.07
CA MET A 1 42.70 -60.90 -47.68
C MET A 1 42.80 -59.43 -47.50
N VAL A 2 43.59 -58.70 -48.25
CA VAL A 2 43.69 -57.24 -48.07
C VAL A 2 42.38 -56.53 -48.36
N ALA A 3 41.64 -57.00 -49.40
CA ALA A 3 40.37 -56.40 -49.77
C ALA A 3 39.31 -56.56 -48.67
N ASP A 4 39.28 -57.71 -47.99
CA ASP A 4 38.32 -57.91 -46.85
C ASP A 4 38.68 -57.09 -45.66
N ALA A 5 39.98 -56.89 -45.40
CA ALA A 5 40.39 -56.03 -44.30
C ALA A 5 40.04 -54.58 -44.57
N GLN A 6 40.19 -54.13 -45.82
CA GLN A 6 39.77 -52.78 -46.20
C GLN A 6 38.29 -52.57 -46.13
N ALA A 7 37.48 -53.53 -46.56
CA ALA A 7 36.05 -53.48 -46.52
C ALA A 7 35.58 -53.41 -45.07
N SER A 8 36.17 -54.22 -44.19
CA SER A 8 35.85 -54.18 -42.75
C SER A 8 36.24 -52.86 -42.12
N ALA A 9 37.40 -52.29 -42.49
CA ALA A 9 37.80 -50.98 -41.95
C ALA A 9 36.91 -49.90 -42.43
N GLU A 10 36.46 -49.87 -43.66
CA GLU A 10 35.54 -48.89 -44.22
C GLU A 10 34.18 -48.99 -43.53
N GLN A 11 33.70 -50.21 -43.25
CA GLN A 11 32.47 -50.42 -42.56
C GLN A 11 32.53 -49.88 -41.12
N ILE A 12 33.63 -50.15 -40.43
CA ILE A 12 33.80 -49.61 -39.05
C ILE A 12 33.81 -48.10 -39.05
N VAL A 13 34.52 -47.50 -40.01
CA VAL A 13 34.52 -46.00 -40.09
C VAL A 13 33.16 -45.46 -40.42
N SER A 14 32.43 -46.10 -41.33
CA SER A 14 31.11 -45.70 -41.73
C SER A 14 30.10 -45.76 -40.52
N GLU A 15 30.18 -46.84 -39.78
CA GLU A 15 29.34 -47.00 -38.56
C GLU A 15 29.69 -45.97 -37.49
N ALA A 16 30.99 -45.74 -37.30
CA ALA A 16 31.45 -44.74 -36.34
C ALA A 16 30.99 -43.35 -36.71
N ARG A 17 31.02 -42.99 -37.98
CA ARG A 17 30.50 -41.69 -38.45
C ARG A 17 29.02 -41.58 -38.26
N TYR A 18 28.27 -42.64 -38.54
CA TYR A 18 26.84 -42.67 -38.34
C TYR A 18 26.48 -42.44 -36.86
N ILE A 19 27.17 -43.16 -35.99
CA ILE A 19 26.96 -43.01 -34.53
C ILE A 19 27.31 -41.59 -34.07
N ALA A 20 28.43 -41.05 -34.54
CA ALA A 20 28.87 -39.72 -34.20
C ALA A 20 27.86 -38.66 -34.67
N ASP A 21 27.37 -38.78 -35.92
CA ASP A 21 26.39 -37.84 -36.46
C ASP A 21 25.04 -37.92 -35.71
N THR A 22 24.59 -39.14 -35.40
CA THR A 22 23.37 -39.34 -34.64
C THR A 22 23.50 -38.77 -33.25
N THR A 23 24.63 -39.04 -32.58
CA THR A 23 24.88 -38.49 -31.23
C THR A 23 24.90 -36.98 -31.24
N LEU A 24 25.57 -36.40 -32.25
CA LEU A 24 25.65 -34.95 -32.38
C LEU A 24 24.29 -34.34 -32.65
N ASN A 25 23.50 -34.94 -33.53
CA ASN A 25 22.14 -34.47 -33.82
C ASN A 25 21.23 -34.56 -32.59
N ASP A 26 21.28 -35.66 -31.84
CA ASP A 26 20.54 -35.83 -30.60
C ASP A 26 20.93 -34.76 -29.57
N ALA A 27 22.24 -34.52 -29.43
CA ALA A 27 22.73 -33.51 -28.50
C ALA A 27 22.26 -32.12 -28.88
N ARG A 28 22.25 -31.80 -30.17
CA ARG A 28 21.76 -30.51 -30.67
C ARG A 28 20.25 -30.35 -30.42
N GLN A 29 19.49 -31.41 -30.72
CA GLN A 29 18.04 -31.38 -30.49
C GLN A 29 17.73 -31.22 -29.00
N ARG A 30 18.45 -31.88 -28.12
CA ARG A 30 18.27 -31.74 -26.68
C ARG A 30 18.66 -30.36 -26.21
N ALA A 31 19.75 -29.81 -26.71
CA ALA A 31 20.18 -28.47 -26.38
C ALA A 31 19.15 -27.43 -26.82
N ASP A 32 18.66 -27.57 -28.06
CA ASP A 32 17.61 -26.68 -28.57
C ASP A 32 16.33 -26.78 -27.75
N ALA A 33 15.92 -28.01 -27.38
CA ALA A 33 14.75 -28.22 -26.54
C ALA A 33 14.93 -27.62 -25.15
N MET A 34 16.12 -27.76 -24.57
CA MET A 34 16.41 -27.17 -23.25
C MET A 34 16.41 -25.65 -23.30
N LEU A 35 16.96 -25.06 -24.35
CA LEU A 35 16.95 -23.61 -24.53
C LEU A 35 15.53 -23.09 -24.72
N ALA A 36 14.73 -23.77 -25.54
CA ALA A 36 13.33 -23.39 -25.76
C ALA A 36 12.52 -23.48 -24.47
N ASP A 37 12.74 -24.55 -23.70
CA ASP A 37 12.06 -24.74 -22.42
C ASP A 37 12.48 -23.67 -21.40
N ALA A 38 13.78 -23.40 -21.31
CA ALA A 38 14.29 -22.36 -20.42
C ALA A 38 13.74 -20.98 -20.78
N GLN A 39 13.67 -20.68 -22.07
CA GLN A 39 13.12 -19.41 -22.54
C GLN A 39 11.64 -19.31 -22.21
N SER A 40 10.88 -20.37 -22.45
CA SER A 40 9.46 -20.43 -22.15
C SER A 40 9.19 -20.25 -20.65
N ARG A 41 9.98 -20.92 -19.80
CA ARG A 41 9.88 -20.78 -18.35
C ARG A 41 10.23 -19.37 -17.88
N SER A 42 11.30 -18.80 -18.47
CA SER A 42 11.72 -17.44 -18.15
C SER A 42 10.63 -16.43 -18.49
N GLU A 43 10.03 -16.54 -19.68
CA GLU A 43 8.93 -15.67 -20.09
C GLU A 43 7.71 -15.84 -19.19
N ALA A 44 7.39 -17.08 -18.80
CA ALA A 44 6.29 -17.34 -17.88
C ALA A 44 6.55 -16.75 -16.52
N GLN A 45 7.77 -16.87 -15.99
CA GLN A 45 8.14 -16.27 -14.72
C GLN A 45 8.04 -14.75 -14.73
N LEU A 46 8.52 -14.13 -15.80
CA LEU A 46 8.44 -12.68 -15.96
C LEU A 46 6.99 -12.22 -16.02
N ARG A 47 6.17 -12.94 -16.76
CA ARG A 47 4.75 -12.62 -16.88
C ARG A 47 4.06 -12.71 -15.53
N GLN A 48 4.29 -13.80 -14.78
CA GLN A 48 3.74 -13.98 -13.45
C GLN A 48 4.21 -12.89 -12.48
N ALA A 49 5.50 -12.53 -12.57
CA ALA A 49 6.05 -11.47 -11.73
C ALA A 49 5.39 -10.13 -12.03
N HIS A 50 5.19 -9.81 -13.29
CA HIS A 50 4.51 -8.58 -13.71
C HIS A 50 3.04 -8.58 -13.24
N GLU A 51 2.34 -9.69 -13.41
CA GLU A 51 0.96 -9.81 -12.94
C GLU A 51 0.85 -9.60 -11.43
N LYS A 52 1.75 -10.21 -10.67
CA LYS A 52 1.79 -10.04 -9.22
C LYS A 52 2.11 -8.60 -8.83
N ALA A 53 3.06 -7.99 -9.52
CA ALA A 53 3.43 -6.60 -9.27
C ALA A 53 2.25 -5.66 -9.55
N ASP A 54 1.55 -5.88 -10.66
CA ASP A 54 0.38 -5.09 -11.03
C ASP A 54 -0.75 -5.25 -10.01
N LEU A 55 -1.00 -6.48 -9.55
CA LEU A 55 -2.00 -6.75 -8.53
C LEU A 55 -1.66 -6.10 -7.19
N LEU A 56 -0.38 -6.18 -6.79
CA LEU A 56 0.09 -5.54 -5.56
C LEU A 56 -0.04 -4.02 -5.65
N GLN A 57 0.31 -3.46 -6.80
CA GLN A 57 0.21 -2.02 -7.01
C GLN A 57 -1.26 -1.57 -6.97
N ALA A 58 -2.14 -2.28 -7.66
CA ALA A 58 -3.56 -1.97 -7.67
C ALA A 58 -4.17 -2.09 -6.28
N ASP A 59 -3.78 -3.11 -5.51
CA ASP A 59 -4.25 -3.31 -4.14
C ASP A 59 -3.76 -2.19 -3.22
N ALA A 60 -2.48 -1.82 -3.35
CA ALA A 60 -1.91 -0.72 -2.58
C ALA A 60 -2.60 0.61 -2.89
N GLU A 61 -2.87 0.89 -4.16
CA GLU A 61 -3.59 2.10 -4.57
C GLU A 61 -5.00 2.14 -4.02
N ARG A 62 -5.68 0.98 -4.03
CA ARG A 62 -7.04 0.87 -3.47
C ARG A 62 -7.03 1.12 -1.97
N LYS A 63 -6.11 0.46 -1.25
CA LYS A 63 -5.98 0.64 0.19
C LYS A 63 -5.63 2.09 0.55
N HIS A 64 -4.76 2.70 -0.23
CA HIS A 64 -4.40 4.10 -0.04
C HIS A 64 -5.62 5.01 -0.25
N SER A 65 -6.36 4.78 -1.32
CA SER A 65 -7.57 5.55 -1.62
C SER A 65 -8.62 5.40 -0.51
N ASP A 66 -8.87 4.16 -0.05
CA ASP A 66 -9.81 3.88 1.02
C ASP A 66 -9.38 4.56 2.32
N LEU A 67 -8.09 4.49 2.63
CA LEU A 67 -7.53 5.12 3.82
C LEU A 67 -7.67 6.64 3.75
N MET A 68 -7.38 7.25 2.61
CA MET A 68 -7.53 8.68 2.41
C MET A 68 -8.97 9.11 2.52
N ASN A 69 -9.90 8.34 1.98
CA ASN A 69 -11.33 8.60 2.11
C ASN A 69 -11.77 8.54 3.57
N THR A 70 -11.31 7.54 4.31
CA THR A 70 -11.60 7.39 5.74
C THR A 70 -11.04 8.57 6.53
N ILE A 71 -9.79 8.96 6.26
CA ILE A 71 -9.16 10.10 6.92
C ILE A 71 -9.92 11.38 6.63
N ASN A 72 -10.32 11.60 5.39
CA ASN A 72 -11.08 12.79 5.01
C ASN A 72 -12.45 12.84 5.71
N GLN A 73 -13.12 11.68 5.82
CA GLN A 73 -14.39 11.61 6.55
C GLN A 73 -14.21 11.91 8.03
N GLN A 74 -13.19 11.33 8.66
CA GLN A 74 -12.89 11.59 10.06
C GLN A 74 -12.52 13.06 10.29
N ARG A 75 -11.76 13.63 9.38
CA ARG A 75 -11.39 15.04 9.42
C ARG A 75 -12.63 15.92 9.38
N THR A 76 -13.54 15.64 8.47
CA THR A 76 -14.79 16.39 8.33
C THR A 76 -15.62 16.32 9.63
N VAL A 77 -15.72 15.12 10.23
CA VAL A 77 -16.43 14.92 11.48
C VAL A 77 -15.78 15.71 12.61
N LEU A 78 -14.43 15.65 12.69
CA LEU A 78 -13.68 16.38 13.73
C LEU A 78 -13.81 17.88 13.57
N GLU A 79 -13.76 18.38 12.33
CA GLU A 79 -13.96 19.79 12.05
C GLU A 79 -15.36 20.26 12.48
N GLY A 80 -16.36 19.43 12.22
CA GLY A 80 -17.73 19.69 12.68
C GLY A 80 -17.85 19.74 14.20
N ARG A 81 -17.21 18.80 14.88
CA ARG A 81 -17.18 18.77 16.35
C ARG A 81 -16.45 19.98 16.93
N LEU A 82 -15.35 20.36 16.28
CA LEU A 82 -14.59 21.53 16.69
C LEU A 82 -15.43 22.79 16.56
N GLU A 83 -16.18 22.94 15.48
CA GLU A 83 -17.08 24.07 15.29
C GLU A 83 -18.19 24.09 16.32
N GLN A 84 -18.76 22.93 16.66
CA GLN A 84 -19.76 22.81 17.72
C GLN A 84 -19.18 23.23 19.08
N LEU A 85 -17.95 22.82 19.37
CA LEU A 85 -17.28 23.20 20.60
C LEU A 85 -17.01 24.71 20.68
N ARG A 86 -16.64 25.31 19.56
CA ARG A 86 -16.46 26.77 19.50
C ARG A 86 -17.74 27.50 19.72
N THR A 87 -18.82 27.02 19.15
CA THR A 87 -20.16 27.62 19.37
C THR A 87 -20.57 27.46 20.82
N PHE A 88 -20.39 26.29 21.40
CA PHE A 88 -20.69 26.03 22.81
C PHE A 88 -19.88 26.93 23.73
N GLU A 89 -18.57 27.08 23.43
CA GLU A 89 -17.68 27.93 24.22
C GLU A 89 -18.13 29.39 24.19
N ARG A 90 -18.51 29.88 23.03
CA ARG A 90 -19.01 31.26 22.89
C ARG A 90 -20.30 31.46 23.65
N GLU A 91 -21.23 30.53 23.55
CA GLU A 91 -22.49 30.60 24.27
C GLU A 91 -22.29 30.54 25.78
N TYR A 92 -21.44 29.64 26.23
CA TYR A 92 -21.09 29.50 27.65
C TYR A 92 -20.43 30.77 28.17
N ARG A 93 -19.52 31.32 27.43
CA ARG A 93 -18.85 32.58 27.79
C ARG A 93 -19.84 33.72 27.92
N THR A 94 -20.77 33.81 26.99
CA THR A 94 -21.81 34.86 27.01
C THR A 94 -22.69 34.70 28.20
N ARG A 95 -23.16 33.49 28.49
CA ARG A 95 -24.02 33.21 29.66
C ARG A 95 -23.29 33.49 30.96
N LEU A 96 -22.05 33.08 31.05
CA LEU A 96 -21.24 33.30 32.24
C LEU A 96 -21.01 34.79 32.46
N LYS A 97 -20.71 35.54 31.41
CA LYS A 97 -20.53 36.98 31.48
C LYS A 97 -21.81 37.66 31.95
N THR A 98 -22.96 37.31 31.39
CA THR A 98 -24.26 37.86 31.77
C THR A 98 -24.56 37.53 33.23
N TYR A 99 -24.30 36.30 33.66
CA TYR A 99 -24.50 35.88 35.03
C TYR A 99 -23.62 36.68 35.99
N LEU A 100 -22.34 36.85 35.67
CA LEU A 100 -21.43 37.63 36.52
C LEU A 100 -21.80 39.10 36.58
N GLU A 101 -22.21 39.68 35.45
CA GLU A 101 -22.66 41.06 35.41
C GLU A 101 -23.92 41.24 36.29
N SER A 102 -24.83 40.29 36.23
CA SER A 102 -26.01 40.28 37.05
C SER A 102 -25.68 40.17 38.54
N GLN A 103 -24.74 39.32 38.90
CA GLN A 103 -24.30 39.17 40.28
C GLN A 103 -23.57 40.41 40.78
N LEU A 104 -22.79 41.05 39.94
CA LEU A 104 -22.13 42.32 40.28
C LEU A 104 -23.15 43.42 40.51
N GLU A 105 -24.17 43.49 39.67
CA GLU A 105 -25.25 44.46 39.82
C GLU A 105 -26.02 44.24 41.11
N GLU A 106 -26.37 42.99 41.41
CA GLU A 106 -27.01 42.63 42.67
C GLU A 106 -26.18 43.04 43.87
N LEU A 107 -24.89 42.75 43.82
CA LEU A 107 -23.95 43.08 44.87
C LEU A 107 -23.84 44.60 45.06
N GLY A 108 -23.83 45.33 43.95
CA GLY A 108 -23.84 46.79 43.98
C GLY A 108 -25.07 47.35 44.62
N GLN A 109 -26.24 46.77 44.28
CA GLN A 109 -27.51 47.17 44.88
C GLN A 109 -27.53 46.84 46.36
N ARG A 110 -27.04 45.68 46.76
CA ARG A 110 -26.94 45.32 48.19
C ARG A 110 -25.99 46.25 48.93
N GLY A 111 -24.87 46.56 48.28
CA GLY A 111 -23.91 47.49 48.82
C GLY A 111 -24.49 48.87 49.02
N SER A 112 -25.32 49.33 48.08
CA SER A 112 -26.01 50.59 48.19
C SER A 112 -27.09 50.59 49.25
N ALA A 113 -27.82 49.50 49.35
CA ALA A 113 -28.86 49.29 50.28
C ALA A 113 -28.38 48.94 51.69
N ALA A 114 -27.17 48.45 51.79
CA ALA A 114 -26.61 48.11 53.06
C ALA A 114 -26.53 49.34 53.93
N PRO A 115 -26.97 49.22 55.12
CA PRO A 115 -26.99 50.35 56.02
C PRO A 115 -25.58 50.65 56.37
N VAL A 116 -25.30 51.70 55.97
CA VAL A 116 -24.16 52.07 56.14
C VAL A 116 -23.96 52.44 57.34
N ASP A 117 -23.77 52.18 57.87
CA ASP A 117 -23.57 52.36 58.64
C ASP A 117 -23.73 52.91 59.36
N SER A 118 -23.90 53.14 59.42
CA SER A 118 -24.06 53.33 60.09
C SER A 118 -23.50 53.72 61.14
N GLY A 119 -22.80 53.76 61.02
CA GLY A 119 -22.16 54.18 61.95
C GLY A 119 -22.49 55.30 62.59
N ASP A 120 -23.04 55.76 62.25
CA ASP A 120 -23.41 56.72 62.73
C ASP A 120 -24.00 56.81 63.81
N GLY A 121 -23.99 56.21 63.91
CA GLY A 121 -24.51 56.22 65.01
C GLY A 121 -24.00 57.02 65.94
#